data_b2eded247e8c8d9ea5229f639a011b55
#
_entry.id   b2eded247e8c8d9ea5229f639a011b55
#
_cell.length_a   1.000
_cell.length_b   1.000
_cell.length_c   1.000
_cell.angle_alpha   90.00
_cell.angle_beta   90.00
_cell.angle_gamma   90.00
#
_symmetry.space_group_name_H-M   'P 1'
#
loop_
_entity.id
_entity.type
_entity.pdbx_description
1 polymer ?
#
loop_
_entity_poly.entity_id
_entity_poly.type
_entity_poly.pdbx_seq_one_letter_code
_entity_poly.pdbx_strand_id
1 'polypeptide(L)'
;MSEPRDPKQGGSGRGDRPQGRFERIQSDARLRLAFERQQPSNLWIESEVLRRGHTIEAQHQQIKIERDTVMVFADDEPLANWGHPCRYLLYEPENGELYKTIDAQFPPSLTDERETFKPFHEPIKWATPEILWPVAWPWWKWPWRLRGEGYAILYSGASNNRHTNDLEFLYRVLVNDYGWDEDNIYVLNYNGSIDYSGSPHPVVSWPGDGTAYQMTVNGQGTKSEFENVIDELKGRLQPEDRLVIHTNNHGGRDSDSYLCTYSGPNYYPDDFAAKVGELPSFGCLIVMMEQCYAGGFNQRIIDNSPASNTSVASAAIATQTSIGGPSFDPFARDWIAAMHKANPDGSGLSSNPDTSGDGRVSSKEAYAYANLVHDPWDTPNYSESSTAGGRCRLGTTWYLWPLVYLYLERRWRRPWPEAIERLEEIQPELMELLEIDLERREKVERELEERLKEALGVEEEVRV
;
A
#
# COMPACT_ATOMS: atom_id res chain seq x y z
N MET A 1 81.75 -16.84 40.31
CA MET A 1 81.93 -15.95 39.17
C MET A 1 81.03 -16.48 38.06
N SER A 2 79.91 -15.92 37.88
CA SER A 2 78.99 -16.20 36.76
C SER A 2 78.13 -14.98 36.56
N GLU A 3 78.29 -14.36 35.38
CA GLU A 3 77.59 -13.14 34.92
C GLU A 3 76.10 -13.35 34.77
N PRO A 4 75.29 -12.30 34.92
CA PRO A 4 73.89 -12.35 34.67
C PRO A 4 73.57 -12.08 33.18
N ARG A 5 72.68 -12.88 32.64
CA ARG A 5 72.13 -12.70 31.27
C ARG A 5 70.97 -11.68 31.26
N ASP A 6 71.10 -10.74 30.34
CA ASP A 6 70.03 -9.76 29.93
C ASP A 6 68.74 -10.42 29.43
N PRO A 7 67.56 -9.96 29.82
CA PRO A 7 66.31 -10.41 29.19
C PRO A 7 66.04 -9.60 27.92
N LYS A 8 66.02 -10.30 26.80
CA LYS A 8 65.56 -9.77 25.50
C LYS A 8 64.11 -9.32 25.58
N GLN A 9 63.88 -8.06 25.20
CA GLN A 9 62.55 -7.49 24.87
C GLN A 9 61.95 -8.26 23.70
N GLY A 10 60.87 -9.01 23.95
CA GLY A 10 60.01 -9.57 22.96
C GLY A 10 58.81 -8.64 22.76
N GLY A 11 58.83 -7.83 21.72
CA GLY A 11 57.67 -7.07 21.29
C GLY A 11 56.62 -8.03 20.69
N SER A 12 55.57 -8.30 21.43
CA SER A 12 54.38 -8.99 20.88
C SER A 12 53.51 -7.98 20.16
N GLY A 13 53.66 -7.88 18.86
CA GLY A 13 52.65 -7.31 18.00
C GLY A 13 51.39 -8.16 18.14
N ARG A 14 50.43 -7.70 18.93
CA ARG A 14 49.07 -8.22 18.90
C ARG A 14 48.47 -7.82 17.56
N GLY A 15 48.60 -8.67 16.58
CA GLY A 15 47.72 -8.62 15.41
C GLY A 15 46.27 -8.71 15.88
N ASP A 16 45.52 -7.65 15.67
CA ASP A 16 44.10 -7.60 15.95
C ASP A 16 43.42 -8.80 15.26
N ARG A 17 42.77 -9.66 16.02
CA ARG A 17 42.03 -10.81 15.47
C ARG A 17 40.91 -10.28 14.63
N PRO A 18 40.56 -10.93 13.50
CA PRO A 18 39.48 -10.49 12.61
C PRO A 18 38.16 -10.18 13.34
N GLN A 19 37.87 -10.92 14.39
CA GLN A 19 36.66 -10.78 15.21
C GLN A 19 36.58 -9.43 15.95
N GLY A 20 37.65 -8.90 16.47
CA GLY A 20 37.65 -7.60 17.17
C GLY A 20 37.46 -6.37 16.25
N ARG A 21 37.66 -6.54 14.96
CA ARG A 21 37.46 -5.50 13.94
C ARG A 21 35.97 -5.24 13.67
N PHE A 22 35.21 -6.29 13.42
CA PHE A 22 33.76 -6.18 13.21
C PHE A 22 33.05 -5.65 14.45
N GLU A 23 33.48 -6.06 15.64
CA GLU A 23 32.94 -5.54 16.91
C GLU A 23 33.14 -4.02 17.05
N ARG A 24 34.31 -3.50 16.63
CA ARG A 24 34.56 -2.05 16.60
C ARG A 24 33.64 -1.30 15.64
N ILE A 25 33.49 -1.79 14.42
CA ILE A 25 32.59 -1.20 13.40
C ILE A 25 31.14 -1.21 13.89
N GLN A 26 30.68 -2.33 14.45
CA GLN A 26 29.36 -2.44 15.02
C GLN A 26 29.11 -1.46 16.18
N SER A 27 30.12 -1.29 17.04
CA SER A 27 30.03 -0.35 18.16
C SER A 27 30.02 1.10 17.69
N ASP A 28 30.86 1.47 16.71
CA ASP A 28 30.85 2.81 16.11
C ASP A 28 29.54 3.13 15.42
N ALA A 29 29.02 2.20 14.62
CA ALA A 29 27.74 2.37 13.92
C ALA A 29 26.58 2.60 14.91
N ARG A 30 26.49 1.79 15.98
CA ARG A 30 25.46 1.98 17.02
C ARG A 30 25.55 3.35 17.68
N LEU A 31 26.75 3.79 18.04
CA LEU A 31 26.96 5.07 18.73
C LEU A 31 26.59 6.26 17.83
N ARG A 32 27.04 6.26 16.58
CA ARG A 32 26.71 7.33 15.62
C ARG A 32 25.23 7.48 15.43
N LEU A 33 24.55 6.39 15.17
CA LEU A 33 23.13 6.42 14.88
C LEU A 33 22.27 6.74 16.10
N ALA A 34 22.69 6.36 17.30
CA ALA A 34 22.04 6.76 18.55
C ALA A 34 22.12 8.27 18.82
N PHE A 35 23.18 8.96 18.34
CA PHE A 35 23.34 10.40 18.52
C PHE A 35 22.70 11.23 17.41
N GLU A 36 22.50 10.68 16.22
CA GLU A 36 22.05 11.43 15.05
C GLU A 36 20.52 11.52 14.89
N ARG A 37 19.80 10.60 15.50
CA ARG A 37 18.33 10.55 15.36
C ARG A 37 17.59 10.27 16.66
N GLN A 38 16.36 10.79 16.74
CA GLN A 38 15.44 10.52 17.86
C GLN A 38 14.80 9.12 17.78
N GLN A 39 14.84 8.46 16.62
CA GLN A 39 14.30 7.13 16.42
C GLN A 39 15.43 6.11 16.20
N PRO A 40 15.31 4.91 16.79
CA PRO A 40 16.32 3.86 16.62
C PRO A 40 16.25 3.26 15.21
N SER A 41 17.40 2.98 14.61
CA SER A 41 17.54 2.27 13.33
C SER A 41 17.86 0.80 13.56
N ASN A 42 17.37 -0.09 12.70
CA ASN A 42 17.86 -1.46 12.65
C ASN A 42 19.16 -1.52 11.83
N LEU A 43 20.11 -2.35 12.26
CA LEU A 43 21.45 -2.39 11.68
C LEU A 43 21.84 -3.79 11.26
N TRP A 44 22.37 -3.91 10.04
CA TRP A 44 22.97 -5.12 9.48
C TRP A 44 24.42 -4.85 9.09
N ILE A 45 25.24 -5.88 9.14
CA ILE A 45 26.62 -5.82 8.69
C ILE A 45 26.90 -6.91 7.65
N GLU A 46 27.61 -6.53 6.59
CA GLU A 46 28.20 -7.50 5.69
C GLU A 46 29.49 -8.06 6.34
N SER A 47 29.48 -9.36 6.64
CA SER A 47 30.56 -10.02 7.35
C SER A 47 31.77 -10.33 6.46
N GLU A 48 31.64 -10.15 5.15
CA GLU A 48 32.74 -10.23 4.19
C GLU A 48 33.16 -8.83 3.72
N VAL A 49 34.45 -8.70 3.41
CA VAL A 49 34.99 -7.45 2.87
C VAL A 49 34.59 -7.34 1.39
N LEU A 50 33.77 -6.34 1.09
CA LEU A 50 33.45 -5.97 -0.28
C LEU A 50 34.69 -5.40 -0.97
N ARG A 51 35.10 -6.00 -2.08
CA ARG A 51 36.30 -5.59 -2.80
C ARG A 51 36.04 -4.36 -3.66
N ARG A 52 37.08 -3.57 -3.86
CA ARG A 52 37.07 -2.44 -4.81
C ARG A 52 36.47 -2.86 -6.17
N GLY A 53 35.52 -2.10 -6.67
CA GLY A 53 34.82 -2.35 -7.93
C GLY A 53 33.54 -3.20 -7.80
N HIS A 54 33.28 -3.75 -6.60
CA HIS A 54 31.98 -4.36 -6.31
C HIS A 54 30.86 -3.32 -6.40
N THR A 55 29.70 -3.73 -6.84
CA THR A 55 28.50 -2.88 -6.90
C THR A 55 27.43 -3.48 -6.02
N ILE A 56 26.90 -2.67 -5.09
CA ILE A 56 25.74 -3.03 -4.30
C ILE A 56 24.51 -2.56 -5.08
N GLU A 57 23.65 -3.50 -5.43
CA GLU A 57 22.37 -3.22 -6.05
C GLU A 57 21.35 -2.85 -4.96
N ALA A 58 20.69 -1.71 -5.08
CA ALA A 58 19.64 -1.24 -4.18
C ALA A 58 18.48 -0.72 -5.04
N GLN A 59 17.69 -1.63 -5.57
CA GLN A 59 16.55 -1.44 -6.48
C GLN A 59 16.80 -0.39 -7.60
N HIS A 60 16.65 0.90 -7.33
CA HIS A 60 16.85 1.96 -8.34
C HIS A 60 18.21 2.66 -8.20
N GLN A 61 19.07 2.20 -7.32
CA GLN A 61 20.38 2.81 -7.04
C GLN A 61 21.48 1.76 -7.07
N GLN A 62 22.57 2.10 -7.73
CA GLN A 62 23.80 1.31 -7.73
C GLN A 62 24.87 2.02 -6.92
N ILE A 63 25.38 1.36 -5.87
CA ILE A 63 26.44 1.89 -5.03
C ILE A 63 27.76 1.19 -5.38
N LYS A 64 28.62 1.90 -6.06
CA LYS A 64 29.93 1.38 -6.46
C LYS A 64 30.93 1.51 -5.32
N ILE A 65 31.56 0.39 -4.95
CA ILE A 65 32.60 0.32 -3.92
C ILE A 65 33.94 0.79 -4.51
N GLU A 66 34.47 1.90 -3.99
CA GLU A 66 35.67 2.56 -4.50
C GLU A 66 36.97 1.98 -3.90
N ARG A 67 36.90 1.34 -2.75
CA ARG A 67 37.99 0.68 -2.02
C ARG A 67 37.48 -0.52 -1.27
N ASP A 68 38.35 -1.40 -0.82
CA ASP A 68 37.96 -2.53 0.04
C ASP A 68 37.17 -2.01 1.26
N THR A 69 36.01 -2.59 1.55
CA THR A 69 35.01 -1.99 2.43
C THR A 69 34.31 -3.05 3.29
N VAL A 70 34.08 -2.75 4.56
CA VAL A 70 33.05 -3.39 5.38
C VAL A 70 31.82 -2.50 5.34
N MET A 71 30.68 -3.06 4.95
CA MET A 71 29.44 -2.32 4.84
C MET A 71 28.54 -2.57 6.05
N VAL A 72 28.02 -1.48 6.61
CA VAL A 72 26.89 -1.52 7.53
C VAL A 72 25.71 -0.86 6.83
N PHE A 73 24.57 -1.53 6.86
CA PHE A 73 23.29 -0.99 6.42
C PHE A 73 22.47 -0.56 7.64
N ALA A 74 21.97 0.64 7.61
CA ALA A 74 21.09 1.19 8.62
C ALA A 74 19.71 1.44 8.01
N ASP A 75 18.75 0.72 8.51
CA ASP A 75 17.34 0.92 8.21
C ASP A 75 16.77 1.92 9.22
N ASP A 76 16.46 3.10 8.75
CA ASP A 76 16.03 4.21 9.58
C ASP A 76 14.50 4.21 9.84
N GLU A 77 13.75 3.41 9.10
CA GLU A 77 12.32 3.22 9.25
C GLU A 77 11.91 1.74 9.07
N PRO A 78 12.36 0.84 9.97
CA PRO A 78 12.24 -0.61 9.79
C PRO A 78 10.82 -1.16 9.68
N LEU A 79 9.81 -0.35 9.96
CA LEU A 79 8.39 -0.70 9.84
C LEU A 79 7.77 -0.23 8.53
N ALA A 80 8.51 0.48 7.68
CA ALA A 80 8.04 0.91 6.38
C ALA A 80 7.97 -0.27 5.40
N ASN A 81 6.88 -0.38 4.65
CA ASN A 81 6.64 -1.51 3.75
C ASN A 81 7.30 -1.37 2.38
N TRP A 82 7.89 -0.21 2.06
CA TRP A 82 8.49 0.08 0.76
C TRP A 82 9.63 1.06 0.89
N GLY A 83 10.11 1.64 -0.21
CA GLY A 83 11.22 2.57 -0.20
C GLY A 83 11.09 3.63 0.92
N HIS A 84 12.06 3.67 1.79
CA HIS A 84 12.10 4.52 2.99
C HIS A 84 13.54 4.95 3.29
N PRO A 85 13.73 6.02 4.07
CA PRO A 85 15.07 6.46 4.43
C PRO A 85 15.91 5.34 5.03
N CYS A 86 17.05 5.09 4.43
CA CYS A 86 18.05 4.15 4.90
C CYS A 86 19.44 4.65 4.54
N ARG A 87 20.46 4.07 5.14
CA ARG A 87 21.85 4.50 4.94
C ARG A 87 22.82 3.34 4.80
N TYR A 88 23.80 3.53 3.94
CA TYR A 88 24.97 2.66 3.83
C TYR A 88 26.16 3.35 4.45
N LEU A 89 26.70 2.76 5.51
CA LEU A 89 27.91 3.21 6.17
C LEU A 89 29.06 2.33 5.71
N LEU A 90 30.07 2.94 5.09
CA LEU A 90 31.18 2.25 4.47
C LEU A 90 32.43 2.47 5.31
N TYR A 91 33.00 1.37 5.83
CA TYR A 91 34.13 1.35 6.74
C TYR A 91 35.38 0.77 6.08
N GLU A 92 36.54 1.31 6.44
CA GLU A 92 37.82 0.71 6.08
C GLU A 92 38.05 -0.61 6.85
N PRO A 93 38.33 -1.71 6.14
CA PRO A 93 38.52 -3.01 6.82
C PRO A 93 39.71 -3.07 7.76
N GLU A 94 40.74 -2.25 7.57
CA GLU A 94 42.01 -2.33 8.33
C GLU A 94 41.91 -1.67 9.69
N ASN A 95 41.32 -0.48 9.75
CA ASN A 95 41.27 0.33 10.98
C ASN A 95 39.84 0.47 11.55
N GLY A 96 38.81 0.10 10.78
CA GLY A 96 37.40 0.23 11.18
C GLY A 96 36.89 1.68 11.18
N GLU A 97 37.54 2.57 10.43
CA GLU A 97 37.10 3.96 10.32
C GLU A 97 36.01 4.13 9.25
N LEU A 98 34.95 4.87 9.59
CA LEU A 98 33.91 5.26 8.65
C LEU A 98 34.49 6.27 7.65
N TYR A 99 34.47 5.96 6.36
CA TYR A 99 34.97 6.85 5.33
C TYR A 99 33.86 7.44 4.43
N LYS A 100 32.68 6.83 4.40
CA LYS A 100 31.57 7.32 3.58
C LYS A 100 30.24 6.88 4.16
N THR A 101 29.26 7.79 4.18
CA THR A 101 27.86 7.49 4.41
C THR A 101 27.09 7.83 3.12
N ILE A 102 26.17 6.97 2.73
CA ILE A 102 25.34 7.15 1.53
C ILE A 102 23.89 7.02 1.96
N ASP A 103 23.13 8.10 1.77
CA ASP A 103 21.68 8.09 1.97
C ASP A 103 21.03 7.35 0.80
N ALA A 104 20.04 6.52 1.11
CA ALA A 104 19.32 5.71 0.15
C ALA A 104 17.84 5.58 0.55
N GLN A 105 17.07 4.97 -0.33
CA GLN A 105 15.63 4.73 -0.13
C GLN A 105 15.29 3.23 -0.10
N PHE A 106 16.27 2.38 -0.36
CA PHE A 106 16.05 0.93 -0.45
C PHE A 106 17.18 0.16 0.20
N PRO A 107 16.89 -0.99 0.84
CA PRO A 107 17.90 -1.93 1.29
C PRO A 107 18.69 -2.52 0.11
N PRO A 108 19.83 -3.14 0.35
CA PRO A 108 20.54 -3.86 -0.69
C PRO A 108 19.64 -4.98 -1.23
N SER A 109 19.64 -5.14 -2.57
CA SER A 109 18.96 -6.25 -3.22
C SER A 109 19.70 -7.55 -2.86
N LEU A 110 19.29 -8.15 -1.78
CA LEU A 110 19.82 -9.42 -1.30
C LEU A 110 18.92 -10.50 -1.90
N THR A 111 19.48 -11.31 -2.77
CA THR A 111 18.91 -12.63 -2.95
C THR A 111 19.04 -13.38 -1.63
N ASP A 112 18.00 -14.08 -1.19
CA ASP A 112 17.84 -14.73 0.13
C ASP A 112 18.99 -15.68 0.57
N GLU A 113 20.05 -15.80 -0.20
CA GLU A 113 21.14 -16.74 -0.04
C GLU A 113 22.44 -16.14 0.54
N ARG A 114 22.49 -14.85 0.87
CA ARG A 114 23.71 -14.28 1.48
C ARG A 114 23.75 -14.49 2.99
N GLU A 115 24.29 -15.62 3.43
CA GLU A 115 24.60 -15.87 4.84
C GLU A 115 25.57 -14.86 5.47
N THR A 116 26.19 -13.99 4.68
CA THR A 116 27.21 -13.03 5.10
C THR A 116 26.64 -11.73 5.65
N PHE A 117 25.41 -11.34 5.24
CA PHE A 117 24.74 -10.14 5.69
C PHE A 117 23.85 -10.43 6.89
N LYS A 118 24.23 -9.95 8.07
CA LYS A 118 23.63 -10.33 9.35
C LYS A 118 23.17 -9.13 10.16
N PRO A 119 21.98 -9.21 10.78
CA PRO A 119 21.56 -8.21 11.74
C PRO A 119 22.47 -8.27 12.99
N PHE A 120 22.78 -7.12 13.58
CA PHE A 120 23.53 -7.03 14.82
C PHE A 120 22.93 -6.05 15.84
N HIS A 121 21.95 -5.25 15.42
CA HIS A 121 21.19 -4.34 16.26
C HIS A 121 19.81 -4.17 15.67
N GLU A 122 18.80 -4.72 16.33
CA GLU A 122 17.41 -4.65 15.93
C GLU A 122 16.55 -4.19 17.11
N PRO A 123 16.63 -2.90 17.48
CA PRO A 123 15.79 -2.34 18.55
C PRO A 123 14.31 -2.38 18.17
N ILE A 124 14.01 -2.35 16.86
CA ILE A 124 12.67 -2.49 16.32
C ILE A 124 12.62 -3.87 15.67
N LYS A 125 12.08 -4.82 16.38
CA LYS A 125 11.74 -6.12 15.79
C LYS A 125 10.31 -6.08 15.34
N TRP A 126 10.05 -6.54 14.12
CA TRP A 126 8.76 -7.12 13.84
C TRP A 126 8.55 -8.14 14.96
N ALA A 127 7.54 -7.92 15.79
CA ALA A 127 7.04 -9.00 16.61
C ALA A 127 6.50 -10.05 15.62
N THR A 128 7.40 -10.94 15.15
CA THR A 128 6.91 -12.29 14.92
C THR A 128 6.41 -12.68 16.30
N PRO A 129 5.12 -12.81 16.50
CA PRO A 129 4.68 -13.45 17.70
C PRO A 129 5.32 -14.83 17.62
N GLU A 130 6.37 -15.09 18.39
CA GLU A 130 6.46 -16.39 19.04
C GLU A 130 5.20 -16.42 19.89
N ILE A 131 4.10 -16.72 19.22
CA ILE A 131 2.87 -17.12 19.86
C ILE A 131 3.27 -18.42 20.51
N LEU A 132 3.68 -18.33 21.76
CA LEU A 132 3.47 -19.41 22.71
C LEU A 132 1.98 -19.68 22.66
N TRP A 133 1.62 -20.62 21.82
CA TRP A 133 0.30 -21.21 21.76
C TRP A 133 0.11 -22.09 22.99
N PRO A 134 -0.48 -21.60 24.08
CA PRO A 134 -1.19 -22.48 24.95
C PRO A 134 -2.64 -22.32 24.59
N VAL A 135 -3.25 -23.41 24.21
CA VAL A 135 -4.65 -23.58 23.92
C VAL A 135 -5.04 -23.14 22.49
N ALA A 136 -5.51 -24.12 21.74
CA ALA A 136 -6.21 -23.98 20.50
C ALA A 136 -7.46 -23.09 20.68
N TRP A 137 -7.27 -21.78 20.78
CA TRP A 137 -8.34 -20.84 20.57
C TRP A 137 -8.76 -20.97 19.11
N PRO A 138 -10.04 -21.13 18.82
CA PRO A 138 -10.48 -21.23 17.45
C PRO A 138 -10.14 -19.92 16.74
N TRP A 139 -9.01 -19.93 16.00
CA TRP A 139 -8.52 -18.80 15.22
C TRP A 139 -9.58 -18.23 14.24
N TRP A 140 -10.60 -19.03 13.88
CA TRP A 140 -11.77 -18.60 13.10
C TRP A 140 -12.80 -17.76 13.91
N LYS A 141 -12.61 -17.54 15.20
CA LYS A 141 -13.41 -16.63 16.04
C LYS A 141 -12.70 -15.34 16.39
N TRP A 142 -11.50 -15.12 15.89
CA TRP A 142 -10.91 -13.78 15.95
C TRP A 142 -11.76 -12.85 15.10
N PRO A 143 -12.00 -11.61 15.56
CA PRO A 143 -12.63 -10.59 14.76
C PRO A 143 -11.65 -10.11 13.67
N TRP A 144 -11.35 -10.99 12.68
CA TRP A 144 -10.70 -10.64 11.44
C TRP A 144 -11.47 -9.52 10.72
N ARG A 145 -12.70 -9.27 11.14
CA ARG A 145 -13.68 -8.33 10.62
C ARG A 145 -13.53 -6.88 11.12
N LEU A 146 -12.57 -6.56 11.97
CA LEU A 146 -12.19 -5.16 12.23
C LEU A 146 -11.48 -4.53 11.02
N ARG A 147 -11.35 -5.30 9.96
CA ARG A 147 -10.74 -4.96 8.71
C ARG A 147 -11.77 -5.18 7.63
N GLY A 148 -12.32 -4.08 7.11
CA GLY A 148 -13.17 -4.20 5.93
C GLY A 148 -12.40 -4.87 4.81
N GLU A 149 -13.06 -5.80 4.12
CA GLU A 149 -12.53 -6.42 2.91
C GLU A 149 -12.66 -5.45 1.74
N GLY A 150 -11.79 -5.62 0.75
CA GLY A 150 -11.88 -4.94 -0.53
C GLY A 150 -12.59 -5.81 -1.54
N TYR A 151 -13.59 -5.23 -2.22
CA TYR A 151 -14.30 -5.82 -3.35
C TYR A 151 -14.15 -4.93 -4.56
N ALA A 152 -14.04 -5.50 -5.75
CA ALA A 152 -13.98 -4.73 -6.98
C ALA A 152 -14.86 -5.29 -8.09
N ILE A 153 -15.44 -4.38 -8.89
CA ILE A 153 -16.05 -4.69 -10.19
C ILE A 153 -15.24 -3.93 -11.24
N LEU A 154 -14.52 -4.66 -12.08
CA LEU A 154 -13.75 -4.14 -13.20
C LEU A 154 -14.52 -4.45 -14.48
N TYR A 155 -15.07 -3.42 -15.12
CA TYR A 155 -16.06 -3.60 -16.17
C TYR A 155 -15.66 -2.98 -17.51
N SER A 156 -15.73 -3.77 -18.58
CA SER A 156 -15.63 -3.30 -19.95
C SER A 156 -16.61 -4.04 -20.88
N GLY A 157 -17.67 -3.39 -21.29
CA GLY A 157 -18.69 -3.98 -22.18
C GLY A 157 -18.29 -3.94 -23.64
N ALA A 158 -18.31 -2.76 -24.26
CA ALA A 158 -17.81 -2.55 -25.62
C ALA A 158 -16.28 -2.34 -25.59
N SER A 159 -15.57 -3.39 -25.25
CA SER A 159 -14.14 -3.37 -24.95
C SER A 159 -13.26 -3.16 -26.19
N ASN A 160 -12.09 -2.57 -25.98
CA ASN A 160 -10.94 -2.60 -26.90
C ASN A 160 -9.63 -2.85 -26.11
N ASN A 161 -8.47 -2.84 -26.80
CA ASN A 161 -7.18 -3.18 -26.17
C ASN A 161 -6.87 -2.32 -24.94
N ARG A 162 -7.01 -0.99 -25.03
CA ARG A 162 -6.68 -0.07 -23.92
C ARG A 162 -7.60 -0.30 -22.72
N HIS A 163 -8.89 -0.57 -22.94
CA HIS A 163 -9.84 -0.87 -21.88
C HIS A 163 -9.42 -2.12 -21.08
N THR A 164 -9.09 -3.22 -21.81
CA THR A 164 -8.61 -4.45 -21.19
C THR A 164 -7.31 -4.22 -20.42
N ASN A 165 -6.41 -3.38 -20.97
CA ASN A 165 -5.12 -3.06 -20.33
C ASN A 165 -5.28 -2.26 -19.04
N ASP A 166 -6.23 -1.34 -18.98
CA ASP A 166 -6.50 -0.55 -17.78
C ASP A 166 -7.22 -1.38 -16.69
N LEU A 167 -8.11 -2.32 -17.08
CA LEU A 167 -8.65 -3.29 -16.13
C LEU A 167 -7.53 -4.13 -15.49
N GLU A 168 -6.60 -4.64 -16.31
CA GLU A 168 -5.43 -5.39 -15.83
C GLU A 168 -4.56 -4.53 -14.91
N PHE A 169 -4.34 -3.26 -15.24
CA PHE A 169 -3.53 -2.37 -14.41
C PHE A 169 -4.15 -2.22 -13.02
N LEU A 170 -5.45 -1.92 -12.94
CA LEU A 170 -6.10 -1.80 -11.65
C LEU A 170 -6.16 -3.12 -10.90
N TYR A 171 -6.39 -4.25 -11.60
CA TYR A 171 -6.35 -5.58 -11.00
C TYR A 171 -5.01 -5.83 -10.30
N ARG A 172 -3.89 -5.58 -10.99
CA ARG A 172 -2.54 -5.73 -10.43
C ARG A 172 -2.32 -4.84 -9.21
N VAL A 173 -2.76 -3.60 -9.28
CA VAL A 173 -2.65 -2.66 -8.15
C VAL A 173 -3.43 -3.18 -6.94
N LEU A 174 -4.67 -3.64 -7.13
CA LEU A 174 -5.49 -4.16 -6.04
C LEU A 174 -4.86 -5.40 -5.39
N VAL A 175 -4.37 -6.35 -6.20
CA VAL A 175 -3.81 -7.61 -5.70
C VAL A 175 -2.39 -7.41 -5.16
N ASN A 176 -1.48 -6.82 -5.96
CA ASN A 176 -0.07 -6.82 -5.64
C ASN A 176 0.31 -5.73 -4.63
N ASP A 177 -0.29 -4.52 -4.72
CA ASP A 177 0.06 -3.41 -3.83
C ASP A 177 -0.81 -3.36 -2.58
N TYR A 178 -2.10 -3.67 -2.73
CA TYR A 178 -3.07 -3.55 -1.64
C TYR A 178 -3.45 -4.90 -1.01
N GLY A 179 -3.02 -6.03 -1.60
CA GLY A 179 -3.23 -7.37 -1.08
C GLY A 179 -4.70 -7.78 -1.01
N TRP A 180 -5.50 -7.32 -1.97
CA TRP A 180 -6.90 -7.72 -2.07
C TRP A 180 -7.00 -9.18 -2.49
N ASP A 181 -8.01 -9.87 -1.98
CA ASP A 181 -8.30 -11.23 -2.38
C ASP A 181 -8.82 -11.25 -3.82
N GLU A 182 -8.21 -12.08 -4.66
CA GLU A 182 -8.61 -12.25 -6.06
C GLU A 182 -10.06 -12.73 -6.20
N ASP A 183 -10.55 -13.52 -5.24
CA ASP A 183 -11.94 -14.00 -5.17
C ASP A 183 -12.96 -12.88 -4.89
N ASN A 184 -12.49 -11.69 -4.51
CA ASN A 184 -13.30 -10.49 -4.30
C ASN A 184 -13.26 -9.52 -5.49
N ILE A 185 -12.54 -9.84 -6.56
CA ILE A 185 -12.40 -8.99 -7.74
C ILE A 185 -13.15 -9.62 -8.92
N TYR A 186 -14.21 -8.98 -9.35
CA TYR A 186 -15.05 -9.40 -10.46
C TYR A 186 -14.65 -8.67 -11.72
N VAL A 187 -14.04 -9.36 -12.68
CA VAL A 187 -13.68 -8.81 -13.99
C VAL A 187 -14.74 -9.21 -15.00
N LEU A 188 -15.47 -8.23 -15.50
CA LEU A 188 -16.51 -8.38 -16.51
C LEU A 188 -16.04 -7.73 -17.80
N ASN A 189 -15.51 -8.54 -18.73
CA ASN A 189 -14.91 -8.02 -19.95
C ASN A 189 -15.53 -8.63 -21.20
N TYR A 190 -15.95 -7.76 -22.12
CA TYR A 190 -16.38 -8.09 -23.47
C TYR A 190 -17.28 -9.35 -23.53
N ASN A 191 -16.84 -10.40 -24.23
CA ASN A 191 -17.56 -11.67 -24.41
C ASN A 191 -17.34 -12.68 -23.27
N GLY A 192 -16.73 -12.30 -22.18
CA GLY A 192 -16.37 -13.18 -21.05
C GLY A 192 -14.95 -13.76 -21.16
N SER A 193 -14.11 -13.15 -21.97
CA SER A 193 -12.69 -13.50 -22.12
C SER A 193 -11.82 -12.26 -22.00
N ILE A 194 -10.51 -12.43 -22.05
CA ILE A 194 -9.52 -11.34 -22.08
C ILE A 194 -9.53 -10.58 -23.42
N ASP A 195 -10.19 -11.11 -24.43
CA ASP A 195 -10.30 -10.47 -25.76
C ASP A 195 -11.08 -9.14 -25.70
N TYR A 196 -11.02 -8.42 -26.80
CA TYR A 196 -11.75 -7.19 -27.03
C TYR A 196 -12.31 -7.13 -28.46
N SER A 197 -13.18 -6.19 -28.72
CA SER A 197 -13.81 -6.02 -30.04
C SER A 197 -12.75 -5.81 -31.13
N GLY A 198 -12.83 -6.63 -32.17
CA GLY A 198 -11.88 -6.61 -33.30
C GLY A 198 -10.56 -7.35 -33.04
N SER A 199 -10.36 -7.95 -31.89
CA SER A 199 -9.22 -8.82 -31.63
C SER A 199 -9.44 -10.19 -32.29
N PRO A 200 -8.58 -10.62 -33.22
CA PRO A 200 -8.68 -11.95 -33.81
C PRO A 200 -8.08 -13.04 -32.91
N HIS A 201 -7.35 -12.65 -31.87
CA HIS A 201 -6.62 -13.54 -30.99
C HIS A 201 -6.66 -13.02 -29.54
N PRO A 202 -6.55 -13.91 -28.52
CA PRO A 202 -6.41 -13.51 -27.13
C PRO A 202 -5.24 -12.55 -26.94
N VAL A 203 -5.41 -11.57 -26.09
CA VAL A 203 -4.32 -10.70 -25.64
C VAL A 203 -3.36 -11.53 -24.81
N VAL A 204 -2.08 -11.58 -25.20
CA VAL A 204 -1.11 -12.49 -24.59
C VAL A 204 -0.14 -11.83 -23.62
N SER A 205 0.04 -10.52 -23.73
CA SER A 205 0.94 -9.77 -22.83
C SER A 205 0.39 -8.38 -22.55
N TRP A 206 0.49 -8.00 -21.29
CA TRP A 206 0.10 -6.69 -20.85
C TRP A 206 1.20 -5.66 -21.21
N PRO A 207 0.85 -4.52 -21.83
CA PRO A 207 1.85 -3.58 -22.35
C PRO A 207 2.58 -2.76 -21.27
N GLY A 208 2.17 -2.83 -20.00
CA GLY A 208 2.86 -2.14 -18.93
C GLY A 208 4.28 -2.69 -18.73
N ASP A 209 4.41 -3.98 -18.48
CA ASP A 209 5.69 -4.63 -18.21
C ASP A 209 6.01 -5.81 -19.18
N GLY A 210 5.12 -6.09 -20.13
CA GLY A 210 5.30 -7.17 -21.11
C GLY A 210 5.04 -8.59 -20.57
N THR A 211 4.60 -8.74 -19.33
CA THR A 211 4.24 -10.04 -18.74
C THR A 211 2.83 -10.50 -19.17
N ALA A 212 2.47 -11.73 -18.87
CA ALA A 212 1.13 -12.23 -19.09
C ALA A 212 0.11 -11.51 -18.22
N TYR A 213 -1.15 -11.44 -18.68
CA TYR A 213 -2.24 -10.91 -17.85
C TYR A 213 -2.43 -11.76 -16.61
N GLN A 214 -2.65 -11.11 -15.47
CA GLN A 214 -2.89 -11.75 -14.17
C GLN A 214 -4.39 -11.86 -13.87
N MET A 215 -5.20 -10.90 -14.35
CA MET A 215 -6.63 -10.89 -14.07
C MET A 215 -7.33 -12.13 -14.63
N THR A 216 -8.24 -12.69 -13.85
CA THR A 216 -9.19 -13.72 -14.29
C THR A 216 -10.49 -13.05 -14.69
N VAL A 217 -10.96 -13.26 -15.94
CA VAL A 217 -12.26 -12.75 -16.39
C VAL A 217 -13.35 -13.66 -15.86
N ASN A 218 -14.27 -13.10 -15.06
CA ASN A 218 -15.34 -13.84 -14.38
C ASN A 218 -16.63 -13.89 -15.20
N GLY A 219 -16.85 -12.90 -16.09
CA GLY A 219 -18.11 -12.84 -16.87
C GLY A 219 -18.03 -11.89 -18.05
N GLN A 220 -19.15 -11.83 -18.78
CA GLN A 220 -19.31 -10.93 -19.91
C GLN A 220 -19.55 -9.48 -19.43
N GLY A 221 -19.12 -8.51 -20.23
CA GLY A 221 -19.38 -7.09 -20.00
C GLY A 221 -20.83 -6.68 -20.32
N THR A 222 -21.81 -7.44 -19.85
CA THR A 222 -23.25 -7.14 -20.04
C THR A 222 -23.81 -6.40 -18.83
N LYS A 223 -24.93 -5.70 -19.04
CA LYS A 223 -25.70 -5.08 -17.94
C LYS A 223 -26.11 -6.14 -16.91
N SER A 224 -26.62 -7.30 -17.37
CA SER A 224 -27.10 -8.36 -16.50
C SER A 224 -25.99 -8.98 -15.64
N GLU A 225 -24.79 -9.18 -16.19
CA GLU A 225 -23.68 -9.69 -15.39
C GLU A 225 -23.23 -8.70 -14.31
N PHE A 226 -23.18 -7.41 -14.64
CA PHE A 226 -22.93 -6.38 -13.63
C PHE A 226 -23.98 -6.40 -12.51
N GLU A 227 -25.27 -6.49 -12.88
CA GLU A 227 -26.36 -6.54 -11.93
C GLU A 227 -26.32 -7.82 -11.06
N ASN A 228 -25.93 -8.96 -11.64
CA ASN A 228 -25.74 -10.23 -10.91
C ASN A 228 -24.65 -10.10 -9.85
N VAL A 229 -23.52 -9.45 -10.19
CA VAL A 229 -22.43 -9.20 -9.21
C VAL A 229 -22.91 -8.28 -8.09
N ILE A 230 -23.68 -7.23 -8.39
CA ILE A 230 -24.28 -6.39 -7.34
C ILE A 230 -25.21 -7.23 -6.45
N ASP A 231 -26.03 -8.13 -7.04
CA ASP A 231 -26.91 -9.00 -6.26
C ASP A 231 -26.13 -9.98 -5.35
N GLU A 232 -25.01 -10.49 -5.82
CA GLU A 232 -24.12 -11.31 -5.00
C GLU A 232 -23.50 -10.50 -3.84
N LEU A 233 -23.01 -9.30 -4.13
CA LEU A 233 -22.40 -8.42 -3.14
C LEU A 233 -23.37 -7.96 -2.04
N LYS A 234 -24.69 -7.96 -2.29
CA LYS A 234 -25.69 -7.70 -1.24
C LYS A 234 -25.59 -8.67 -0.05
N GLY A 235 -25.16 -9.91 -0.30
CA GLY A 235 -24.99 -10.91 0.74
C GLY A 235 -23.59 -10.95 1.34
N ARG A 236 -22.65 -10.22 0.79
CA ARG A 236 -21.22 -10.27 1.18
C ARG A 236 -20.75 -9.02 1.91
N LEU A 237 -21.12 -7.83 1.43
CA LEU A 237 -20.64 -6.56 1.96
C LEU A 237 -21.04 -6.34 3.42
N GLN A 238 -20.07 -5.87 4.22
CA GLN A 238 -20.21 -5.51 5.63
C GLN A 238 -19.96 -4.00 5.82
N PRO A 239 -20.35 -3.41 6.96
CA PRO A 239 -20.24 -1.96 7.20
C PRO A 239 -18.85 -1.36 7.05
N GLU A 240 -17.79 -2.13 7.27
CA GLU A 240 -16.39 -1.69 7.17
C GLU A 240 -15.76 -1.92 5.80
N ASP A 241 -16.47 -2.59 4.88
CA ASP A 241 -15.94 -2.99 3.58
C ASP A 241 -15.82 -1.83 2.59
N ARG A 242 -15.03 -2.07 1.56
CA ARG A 242 -14.83 -1.18 0.42
C ARG A 242 -15.26 -1.85 -0.86
N LEU A 243 -15.89 -1.07 -1.73
CA LEU A 243 -16.18 -1.48 -3.09
C LEU A 243 -15.54 -0.48 -4.06
N VAL A 244 -14.75 -1.00 -4.99
CA VAL A 244 -14.28 -0.27 -6.17
C VAL A 244 -15.12 -0.69 -7.37
N ILE A 245 -15.65 0.27 -8.10
CA ILE A 245 -16.26 0.04 -9.42
C ILE A 245 -15.43 0.84 -10.43
N HIS A 246 -14.77 0.13 -11.32
CA HIS A 246 -14.04 0.74 -12.42
C HIS A 246 -14.69 0.33 -13.74
N THR A 247 -15.14 1.33 -14.49
CA THR A 247 -15.64 1.13 -15.85
C THR A 247 -14.68 1.75 -16.84
N ASN A 248 -14.00 0.90 -17.62
CA ASN A 248 -13.18 1.33 -18.73
C ASN A 248 -13.78 0.81 -20.03
N ASN A 249 -14.40 1.68 -20.79
CA ASN A 249 -15.33 1.27 -21.84
C ASN A 249 -15.63 2.40 -22.83
N HIS A 250 -16.40 2.09 -23.85
CA HIS A 250 -17.09 3.12 -24.63
C HIS A 250 -18.34 3.63 -23.90
N GLY A 251 -18.63 4.89 -24.08
CA GLY A 251 -19.84 5.55 -23.63
C GLY A 251 -20.41 6.45 -24.72
N GLY A 252 -21.63 6.85 -24.56
CA GLY A 252 -22.32 7.73 -25.48
C GLY A 252 -23.33 8.62 -24.76
N ARG A 253 -24.02 9.43 -25.57
CA ARG A 253 -25.08 10.32 -25.11
C ARG A 253 -26.18 10.46 -26.18
N ASP A 254 -27.40 10.23 -25.76
CA ASP A 254 -28.61 10.59 -26.53
C ASP A 254 -29.43 11.63 -25.76
N SER A 255 -30.50 11.26 -25.08
CA SER A 255 -31.20 12.13 -24.12
C SER A 255 -30.43 12.26 -22.79
N ASP A 256 -29.63 11.27 -22.44
CA ASP A 256 -28.75 11.24 -21.28
C ASP A 256 -27.44 10.51 -21.63
N SER A 257 -26.45 10.56 -20.75
CA SER A 257 -25.23 9.76 -20.84
C SER A 257 -25.56 8.26 -20.78
N TYR A 258 -24.75 7.42 -21.37
CA TYR A 258 -24.84 5.97 -21.20
C TYR A 258 -23.49 5.27 -21.29
N LEU A 259 -23.40 4.13 -20.62
CA LEU A 259 -22.31 3.17 -20.70
C LEU A 259 -22.67 2.09 -21.72
N CYS A 260 -21.79 1.83 -22.69
CA CYS A 260 -22.00 0.76 -23.65
C CYS A 260 -21.82 -0.62 -22.98
N THR A 261 -22.66 -1.58 -23.33
CA THR A 261 -22.58 -2.93 -22.81
C THR A 261 -22.22 -3.92 -23.93
N TYR A 262 -21.72 -5.09 -23.57
CA TYR A 262 -21.56 -6.17 -24.53
C TYR A 262 -22.93 -6.78 -24.88
N SER A 263 -23.28 -6.73 -26.16
CA SER A 263 -24.48 -7.41 -26.69
C SER A 263 -25.79 -7.16 -25.92
N GLY A 264 -26.03 -5.93 -25.49
CA GLY A 264 -27.26 -5.59 -24.74
C GLY A 264 -27.63 -4.12 -24.81
N PRO A 265 -28.67 -3.72 -24.08
CA PRO A 265 -29.05 -2.32 -23.99
C PRO A 265 -27.98 -1.51 -23.27
N ASN A 266 -27.79 -0.26 -23.67
CA ASN A 266 -26.94 0.67 -22.96
C ASN A 266 -27.36 0.81 -21.49
N TYR A 267 -26.40 1.10 -20.62
CA TYR A 267 -26.65 1.27 -19.19
C TYR A 267 -26.68 2.76 -18.86
N TYR A 268 -27.85 3.25 -18.50
CA TYR A 268 -28.09 4.66 -18.21
C TYR A 268 -27.79 4.99 -16.74
N PRO A 269 -27.44 6.26 -16.42
CA PRO A 269 -27.02 6.64 -15.07
C PRO A 269 -28.03 6.35 -13.97
N ASP A 270 -29.32 6.58 -14.23
CA ASP A 270 -30.38 6.34 -13.22
C ASP A 270 -30.50 4.85 -12.88
N ASP A 271 -30.50 3.97 -13.92
CA ASP A 271 -30.53 2.52 -13.72
C ASP A 271 -29.29 2.01 -12.99
N PHE A 272 -28.11 2.51 -13.39
CA PHE A 272 -26.83 2.14 -12.78
C PHE A 272 -26.79 2.55 -11.30
N ALA A 273 -27.13 3.79 -11.00
CA ALA A 273 -27.15 4.33 -9.64
C ALA A 273 -28.21 3.63 -8.77
N ALA A 274 -29.40 3.37 -9.31
CA ALA A 274 -30.43 2.62 -8.61
C ALA A 274 -29.95 1.21 -8.26
N LYS A 275 -29.27 0.52 -9.18
CA LYS A 275 -28.75 -0.83 -8.93
C LYS A 275 -27.65 -0.84 -7.86
N VAL A 276 -26.73 0.13 -7.91
CA VAL A 276 -25.71 0.31 -6.85
C VAL A 276 -26.37 0.64 -5.51
N GLY A 277 -27.46 1.41 -5.51
CA GLY A 277 -28.25 1.75 -4.34
C GLY A 277 -28.94 0.58 -3.64
N GLU A 278 -29.02 -0.58 -4.30
CA GLU A 278 -29.59 -1.80 -3.69
C GLU A 278 -28.61 -2.52 -2.74
N LEU A 279 -27.33 -2.12 -2.72
CA LEU A 279 -26.33 -2.69 -1.80
C LEU A 279 -26.68 -2.37 -0.33
N PRO A 280 -26.25 -3.20 0.64
CA PRO A 280 -26.37 -2.85 2.06
C PRO A 280 -25.52 -1.63 2.39
N SER A 281 -25.68 -1.07 3.58
CA SER A 281 -24.75 -0.04 4.08
C SER A 281 -23.35 -0.62 4.27
N PHE A 282 -22.33 0.08 3.76
CA PHE A 282 -20.92 -0.31 3.88
C PHE A 282 -20.01 0.93 3.99
N GLY A 283 -18.71 0.71 4.17
CA GLY A 283 -17.78 1.78 4.54
C GLY A 283 -17.46 2.75 3.42
N CYS A 284 -17.04 2.25 2.25
CA CYS A 284 -16.57 3.14 1.18
C CYS A 284 -16.85 2.61 -0.22
N LEU A 285 -17.42 3.47 -1.07
CA LEU A 285 -17.57 3.26 -2.51
C LEU A 285 -16.60 4.18 -3.27
N ILE A 286 -15.76 3.60 -4.09
CA ILE A 286 -14.88 4.31 -5.02
C ILE A 286 -15.30 3.94 -6.43
N VAL A 287 -15.69 4.93 -7.22
CA VAL A 287 -16.05 4.72 -8.63
C VAL A 287 -15.07 5.50 -9.50
N MET A 288 -14.52 4.86 -10.52
CA MET A 288 -13.73 5.50 -11.56
C MET A 288 -14.26 5.08 -12.92
N MET A 289 -14.62 6.07 -13.73
CA MET A 289 -15.31 5.87 -15.01
C MET A 289 -14.53 6.55 -16.13
N GLU A 290 -14.02 5.77 -17.06
CA GLU A 290 -13.22 6.27 -18.18
C GLU A 290 -14.04 6.63 -19.43
N GLN A 291 -15.24 6.08 -19.58
CA GLN A 291 -16.01 6.25 -20.82
C GLN A 291 -16.41 7.69 -21.11
N CYS A 292 -16.63 7.98 -22.39
CA CYS A 292 -17.21 9.24 -22.86
C CYS A 292 -18.49 9.60 -22.09
N TYR A 293 -18.68 10.88 -21.78
CA TYR A 293 -19.87 11.41 -21.07
C TYR A 293 -20.07 10.87 -19.65
N ALA A 294 -19.03 10.26 -19.05
CA ALA A 294 -19.09 9.59 -17.75
C ALA A 294 -19.56 10.50 -16.60
N GLY A 295 -19.28 11.79 -16.66
CA GLY A 295 -19.71 12.76 -15.65
C GLY A 295 -21.22 12.82 -15.41
N GLY A 296 -22.02 12.29 -16.34
CA GLY A 296 -23.47 12.15 -16.14
C GLY A 296 -23.87 11.14 -15.07
N PHE A 297 -22.95 10.24 -14.68
CA PHE A 297 -23.17 9.24 -13.64
C PHE A 297 -22.85 9.78 -12.23
N ASN A 298 -21.91 10.72 -12.12
CA ASN A 298 -21.30 11.10 -10.84
C ASN A 298 -22.32 11.42 -9.74
N GLN A 299 -23.16 12.43 -9.97
CA GLN A 299 -24.11 12.89 -8.94
C GLN A 299 -25.17 11.83 -8.63
N ARG A 300 -25.64 11.09 -9.65
CA ARG A 300 -26.64 10.03 -9.44
C ARG A 300 -26.10 8.90 -8.57
N ILE A 301 -24.82 8.53 -8.75
CA ILE A 301 -24.16 7.54 -7.89
C ILE A 301 -24.03 8.08 -6.45
N ILE A 302 -23.62 9.34 -6.28
CA ILE A 302 -23.51 9.96 -4.95
C ILE A 302 -24.87 9.94 -4.24
N ASP A 303 -25.95 10.34 -4.95
CA ASP A 303 -27.29 10.48 -4.37
C ASP A 303 -27.94 9.14 -4.01
N ASN A 304 -27.53 8.04 -4.65
CA ASN A 304 -28.11 6.71 -4.44
C ASN A 304 -27.18 5.77 -3.64
N SER A 305 -25.92 6.13 -3.40
CA SER A 305 -24.95 5.27 -2.75
C SER A 305 -25.32 4.97 -1.29
N PRO A 306 -25.37 3.70 -0.87
CA PRO A 306 -25.58 3.32 0.54
C PRO A 306 -24.29 3.35 1.36
N ALA A 307 -23.13 3.64 0.73
CA ALA A 307 -21.85 3.68 1.43
C ALA A 307 -21.72 4.92 2.31
N SER A 308 -21.07 4.77 3.47
CA SER A 308 -20.79 5.88 4.39
C SER A 308 -19.94 6.97 3.74
N ASN A 309 -19.04 6.58 2.83
CA ASN A 309 -18.21 7.48 2.06
C ASN A 309 -18.24 7.07 0.59
N THR A 310 -18.50 8.02 -0.30
CA THR A 310 -18.55 7.75 -1.74
C THR A 310 -17.71 8.78 -2.50
N SER A 311 -16.89 8.32 -3.43
CA SER A 311 -16.16 9.15 -4.38
C SER A 311 -16.35 8.63 -5.80
N VAL A 312 -16.55 9.54 -6.74
CA VAL A 312 -16.71 9.23 -8.17
C VAL A 312 -15.78 10.14 -8.97
N ALA A 313 -14.84 9.52 -9.69
CA ALA A 313 -13.97 10.18 -10.65
C ALA A 313 -14.34 9.75 -12.06
N SER A 314 -14.39 10.68 -13.00
CA SER A 314 -14.67 10.40 -14.40
C SER A 314 -13.75 11.16 -15.34
N ALA A 315 -13.38 10.55 -16.47
CA ALA A 315 -12.48 11.13 -17.47
C ALA A 315 -13.08 12.35 -18.17
N ALA A 316 -14.40 12.41 -18.29
CA ALA A 316 -15.07 13.47 -19.01
C ALA A 316 -16.35 13.93 -18.30
N ILE A 317 -16.72 15.20 -18.48
CA ILE A 317 -18.01 15.72 -18.04
C ILE A 317 -19.17 15.11 -18.85
N ALA A 318 -20.42 15.30 -18.37
CA ALA A 318 -21.62 14.71 -18.98
C ALA A 318 -21.90 15.14 -20.45
N THR A 319 -21.19 16.12 -20.97
CA THR A 319 -21.41 16.68 -22.31
C THR A 319 -20.23 16.50 -23.25
N GLN A 320 -19.19 15.80 -22.86
CA GLN A 320 -17.98 15.62 -23.65
C GLN A 320 -17.51 14.16 -23.69
N THR A 321 -16.75 13.83 -24.72
CA THR A 321 -16.08 12.55 -24.87
C THR A 321 -14.80 12.52 -24.06
N SER A 322 -14.38 11.34 -23.62
CA SER A 322 -13.02 11.07 -23.13
C SER A 322 -12.06 10.76 -24.28
N ILE A 323 -10.77 10.81 -24.01
CA ILE A 323 -9.70 10.56 -24.97
C ILE A 323 -9.12 9.18 -24.74
N GLY A 324 -8.98 8.40 -25.82
CA GLY A 324 -8.34 7.09 -25.78
C GLY A 324 -6.89 7.14 -26.25
N GLY A 325 -6.01 6.44 -25.58
CA GLY A 325 -4.63 6.25 -25.98
C GLY A 325 -4.40 4.95 -26.78
N PRO A 326 -3.16 4.70 -27.23
CA PRO A 326 -2.85 3.51 -28.03
C PRO A 326 -2.88 2.21 -27.23
N SER A 327 -2.46 2.25 -25.96
CA SER A 327 -2.37 1.07 -25.08
C SER A 327 -3.12 1.22 -23.77
N PHE A 328 -3.35 2.44 -23.31
CA PHE A 328 -4.07 2.79 -22.09
C PHE A 328 -4.92 4.02 -22.37
N ASP A 329 -6.02 4.18 -21.66
CA ASP A 329 -6.76 5.43 -21.66
C ASP A 329 -6.10 6.41 -20.69
N PRO A 330 -5.79 7.65 -21.12
CA PRO A 330 -4.93 8.55 -20.35
C PRO A 330 -5.41 8.81 -18.92
N PHE A 331 -6.68 9.13 -18.74
CA PHE A 331 -7.20 9.45 -17.42
C PHE A 331 -7.21 8.22 -16.49
N ALA A 332 -7.70 7.05 -16.99
CA ALA A 332 -7.69 5.81 -16.22
C ALA A 332 -6.27 5.41 -15.82
N ARG A 333 -5.34 5.39 -16.80
CA ARG A 333 -3.93 5.11 -16.55
C ARG A 333 -3.37 6.00 -15.45
N ASP A 334 -3.60 7.31 -15.51
CA ASP A 334 -2.99 8.28 -14.61
C ASP A 334 -3.62 8.22 -13.21
N TRP A 335 -4.93 7.96 -13.12
CA TRP A 335 -5.61 7.73 -11.85
C TRP A 335 -5.12 6.44 -11.16
N ILE A 336 -4.99 5.35 -11.93
CA ILE A 336 -4.48 4.08 -11.40
C ILE A 336 -3.00 4.21 -11.04
N ALA A 337 -2.19 4.87 -11.88
CA ALA A 337 -0.78 5.14 -11.60
C ALA A 337 -0.58 5.94 -10.31
N ALA A 338 -1.44 6.91 -10.02
CA ALA A 338 -1.41 7.63 -8.75
C ALA A 338 -1.64 6.70 -7.55
N MET A 339 -2.60 5.77 -7.65
CA MET A 339 -2.86 4.76 -6.61
C MET A 339 -1.69 3.77 -6.46
N HIS A 340 -1.07 3.39 -7.58
CA HIS A 340 0.12 2.53 -7.64
C HIS A 340 1.40 3.24 -7.19
N LYS A 341 1.43 4.58 -7.28
CA LYS A 341 2.62 5.44 -7.09
C LYS A 341 3.72 5.23 -8.14
N ALA A 342 3.39 4.58 -9.25
CA ALA A 342 4.26 4.40 -10.42
C ALA A 342 3.43 4.26 -11.69
N ASN A 343 4.07 4.49 -12.85
CA ASN A 343 3.46 4.23 -14.15
C ASN A 343 3.32 2.71 -14.41
N PRO A 344 2.52 2.28 -15.41
CA PRO A 344 2.35 0.85 -15.72
C PRO A 344 3.66 0.09 -15.97
N ASP A 345 4.68 0.76 -16.48
CA ASP A 345 6.02 0.22 -16.77
C ASP A 345 6.99 0.28 -15.57
N GLY A 346 6.49 0.65 -14.39
CA GLY A 346 7.27 0.80 -13.17
C GLY A 346 8.09 2.10 -13.11
N SER A 347 8.03 2.96 -14.13
CA SER A 347 8.71 4.27 -14.08
C SER A 347 8.03 5.22 -13.09
N GLY A 348 8.82 6.15 -12.53
CA GLY A 348 8.32 7.12 -11.56
C GLY A 348 7.30 8.09 -12.13
N LEU A 349 6.41 8.57 -11.28
CA LEU A 349 5.40 9.59 -11.60
C LEU A 349 6.05 10.97 -11.80
N SER A 350 5.37 11.86 -12.54
CA SER A 350 5.83 13.25 -12.76
C SER A 350 5.78 14.12 -11.50
N SER A 351 4.94 13.77 -10.53
CA SER A 351 4.83 14.42 -9.22
C SER A 351 4.27 13.45 -8.18
N ASN A 352 4.45 13.78 -6.88
CA ASN A 352 3.87 12.97 -5.80
C ASN A 352 2.34 13.14 -5.76
N PRO A 353 1.55 12.07 -5.92
CA PRO A 353 0.10 12.15 -5.82
C PRO A 353 -0.41 12.32 -4.37
N ASP A 354 0.35 11.88 -3.37
CA ASP A 354 0.04 12.08 -1.96
C ASP A 354 0.28 13.55 -1.58
N THR A 355 -0.74 14.36 -1.78
CA THR A 355 -0.67 15.81 -1.51
C THR A 355 -0.93 16.14 -0.05
N SER A 356 -1.56 15.25 0.70
CA SER A 356 -1.76 15.39 2.14
C SER A 356 -0.51 15.04 2.95
N GLY A 357 0.40 14.25 2.39
CA GLY A 357 1.64 13.81 3.03
C GLY A 357 1.43 12.74 4.10
N ASP A 358 0.28 12.03 4.05
CA ASP A 358 -0.05 11.00 5.04
C ASP A 358 0.44 9.59 4.66
N GLY A 359 1.22 9.49 3.58
CA GLY A 359 1.80 8.25 3.06
C GLY A 359 0.84 7.43 2.19
N ARG A 360 -0.39 7.90 1.95
CA ARG A 360 -1.44 7.21 1.21
C ARG A 360 -1.99 8.08 0.11
N VAL A 361 -2.59 7.45 -0.88
CA VAL A 361 -3.29 8.16 -1.95
C VAL A 361 -4.79 7.86 -1.84
N SER A 362 -5.59 8.89 -1.65
CA SER A 362 -7.04 8.82 -1.71
C SER A 362 -7.53 8.91 -3.15
N SER A 363 -8.78 8.50 -3.41
CA SER A 363 -9.44 8.68 -4.71
C SER A 363 -9.44 10.14 -5.17
N LYS A 364 -9.56 11.08 -4.21
CA LYS A 364 -9.49 12.52 -4.48
C LYS A 364 -8.10 12.95 -4.93
N GLU A 365 -7.06 12.46 -4.31
CA GLU A 365 -5.67 12.76 -4.64
C GLU A 365 -5.28 12.11 -5.97
N ALA A 366 -5.74 10.87 -6.23
CA ALA A 366 -5.54 10.22 -7.52
C ALA A 366 -6.25 10.98 -8.64
N TYR A 367 -7.48 11.46 -8.41
CA TYR A 367 -8.15 12.36 -9.33
C TYR A 367 -7.36 13.66 -9.54
N ALA A 368 -6.89 14.29 -8.47
CA ALA A 368 -6.14 15.54 -8.57
C ALA A 368 -4.84 15.35 -9.38
N TYR A 369 -4.14 14.23 -9.18
CA TYR A 369 -2.98 13.86 -9.98
C TYR A 369 -3.36 13.64 -11.45
N ALA A 370 -4.35 12.79 -11.73
CA ALA A 370 -4.78 12.52 -13.09
C ALA A 370 -5.23 13.80 -13.80
N ASN A 371 -5.97 14.67 -13.10
CA ASN A 371 -6.38 15.99 -13.64
C ASN A 371 -5.22 16.96 -13.86
N LEU A 372 -4.10 16.80 -13.17
CA LEU A 372 -2.89 17.60 -13.40
C LEU A 372 -2.15 17.19 -14.66
N VAL A 373 -2.12 15.88 -14.96
CA VAL A 373 -1.32 15.30 -16.04
C VAL A 373 -2.14 14.84 -17.24
N HIS A 374 -3.47 14.98 -17.19
CA HIS A 374 -4.40 14.50 -18.20
C HIS A 374 -4.14 15.09 -19.60
N ASP A 375 -4.63 14.41 -20.62
CA ASP A 375 -4.66 14.94 -21.98
C ASP A 375 -5.50 16.23 -22.03
N PRO A 376 -5.02 17.31 -22.64
CA PRO A 376 -5.74 18.59 -22.68
C PRO A 376 -7.14 18.54 -23.29
N TRP A 377 -7.48 17.47 -23.99
CA TRP A 377 -8.79 17.25 -24.59
C TRP A 377 -9.77 16.50 -23.67
N ASP A 378 -9.29 15.89 -22.60
CA ASP A 378 -10.15 15.37 -21.55
C ASP A 378 -10.72 16.48 -20.67
N THR A 379 -11.84 16.20 -20.04
CA THR A 379 -12.51 17.11 -19.11
C THR A 379 -12.83 16.38 -17.82
N PRO A 380 -11.81 15.98 -17.03
CA PRO A 380 -12.01 15.18 -15.85
C PRO A 380 -12.99 15.82 -14.86
N ASN A 381 -13.81 15.01 -14.25
CA ASN A 381 -14.82 15.44 -13.30
C ASN A 381 -14.78 14.57 -12.02
N TYR A 382 -14.99 15.20 -10.87
CA TYR A 382 -14.97 14.52 -9.57
C TYR A 382 -16.18 14.94 -8.73
N SER A 383 -16.75 13.97 -8.04
CA SER A 383 -17.81 14.19 -7.05
C SER A 383 -17.55 13.31 -5.83
N GLU A 384 -17.88 13.79 -4.64
CA GLU A 384 -17.78 13.01 -3.42
C GLU A 384 -18.95 13.30 -2.48
N SER A 385 -19.33 12.33 -1.64
CA SER A 385 -20.26 12.56 -0.53
C SER A 385 -19.66 13.54 0.49
N SER A 386 -20.48 14.26 1.22
CA SER A 386 -20.04 15.24 2.21
C SER A 386 -19.14 14.64 3.32
N THR A 387 -19.22 13.34 3.53
CA THR A 387 -18.44 12.58 4.50
C THR A 387 -17.10 12.08 3.96
N ALA A 388 -16.93 11.99 2.63
CA ALA A 388 -15.77 11.33 2.02
C ALA A 388 -14.44 12.06 2.32
N GLY A 389 -14.34 13.36 2.05
CA GLY A 389 -13.24 14.23 2.49
C GLY A 389 -11.82 13.63 2.38
N GLY A 390 -11.51 12.86 1.30
CA GLY A 390 -10.25 12.14 1.17
C GLY A 390 -10.16 10.77 1.88
N ARG A 391 -11.26 10.28 2.47
CA ARG A 391 -11.31 8.98 3.17
C ARG A 391 -11.40 7.78 2.24
N CYS A 392 -11.86 7.97 1.01
CA CYS A 392 -11.96 6.91 0.01
C CYS A 392 -10.57 6.51 -0.50
N ARG A 393 -10.04 5.39 0.00
CA ARG A 393 -8.71 4.84 -0.27
C ARG A 393 -8.79 3.35 -0.55
N LEU A 394 -7.87 2.82 -1.36
CA LEU A 394 -7.80 1.38 -1.63
C LEU A 394 -7.26 0.60 -0.42
N GLY A 395 -6.27 1.17 0.28
CA GLY A 395 -5.67 0.53 1.45
C GLY A 395 -6.57 0.59 2.68
N THR A 396 -6.52 -0.45 3.49
CA THR A 396 -7.12 -0.48 4.82
C THR A 396 -6.25 0.24 5.83
N THR A 397 -6.83 0.81 6.88
CA THR A 397 -6.10 1.51 7.96
C THR A 397 -5.37 0.51 8.87
N TRP A 398 -4.18 0.07 8.45
CA TRP A 398 -3.38 -0.94 9.18
C TRP A 398 -2.63 -0.42 10.42
N TYR A 399 -2.47 0.89 10.55
CA TYR A 399 -1.42 1.46 11.41
C TYR A 399 -1.72 1.53 12.90
N LEU A 400 -2.92 1.22 13.33
CA LEU A 400 -3.28 1.45 14.72
C LEU A 400 -3.44 0.19 15.57
N TRP A 401 -3.84 -0.92 14.97
CA TRP A 401 -3.91 -2.18 15.69
C TRP A 401 -2.57 -2.65 16.28
N PRO A 402 -1.46 -2.60 15.56
CA PRO A 402 -0.17 -2.89 16.18
C PRO A 402 0.18 -1.93 17.30
N LEU A 403 -0.22 -0.65 17.21
CA LEU A 403 0.03 0.34 18.27
C LEU A 403 -0.92 0.15 19.45
N VAL A 404 -2.19 -0.10 19.21
CA VAL A 404 -3.17 -0.47 20.25
C VAL A 404 -2.78 -1.80 20.90
N TYR A 405 -2.37 -2.78 20.11
CA TYR A 405 -1.89 -4.07 20.60
C TYR A 405 -0.62 -3.89 21.45
N LEU A 406 0.38 -3.19 20.97
CA LEU A 406 1.62 -2.91 21.70
C LEU A 406 1.38 -2.06 22.96
N TYR A 407 0.44 -1.12 22.89
CA TYR A 407 0.03 -0.33 24.04
C TYR A 407 -0.66 -1.19 25.09
N LEU A 408 -1.60 -2.03 24.70
CA LEU A 408 -2.30 -2.95 25.58
C LEU A 408 -1.34 -4.01 26.16
N GLU A 409 -0.44 -4.58 25.37
CA GLU A 409 0.55 -5.56 25.80
C GLU A 409 1.56 -4.96 26.79
N ARG A 410 2.03 -3.75 26.57
CA ARG A 410 2.99 -3.08 27.44
C ARG A 410 2.38 -2.59 28.76
N ARG A 411 1.13 -2.19 28.76
CA ARG A 411 0.49 -1.53 29.90
C ARG A 411 -0.37 -2.43 30.74
N TRP A 412 -0.93 -3.53 30.15
CA TRP A 412 -2.03 -4.28 30.77
C TRP A 412 -1.71 -5.78 30.82
N ARG A 413 -1.29 -6.25 31.96
CA ARG A 413 -1.04 -7.68 32.25
C ARG A 413 -2.35 -8.45 32.55
N ARG A 414 -3.48 -8.14 31.94
CA ARG A 414 -4.79 -8.78 32.22
C ARG A 414 -5.26 -9.72 31.11
N PRO A 415 -6.13 -10.70 31.40
CA PRO A 415 -6.59 -11.65 30.41
C PRO A 415 -7.47 -11.00 29.34
N TRP A 416 -7.15 -11.32 28.10
CA TRP A 416 -7.58 -10.76 26.83
C TRP A 416 -9.09 -10.77 26.48
N PRO A 417 -9.91 -11.78 26.86
CA PRO A 417 -11.28 -11.89 26.33
C PRO A 417 -12.19 -10.70 26.67
N GLU A 418 -12.12 -10.21 27.89
CA GLU A 418 -12.97 -9.11 28.36
C GLU A 418 -12.55 -7.73 27.78
N ALA A 419 -11.27 -7.58 27.47
CA ALA A 419 -10.77 -6.34 26.87
C ALA A 419 -11.14 -6.25 25.38
N ILE A 420 -11.19 -7.37 24.66
CA ILE A 420 -11.59 -7.43 23.25
C ILE A 420 -13.08 -7.13 23.11
N GLU A 421 -13.93 -7.72 23.93
CA GLU A 421 -15.39 -7.51 23.89
C GLU A 421 -15.73 -6.01 24.10
N ARG A 422 -15.04 -5.33 25.02
CA ARG A 422 -15.21 -3.87 25.25
C ARG A 422 -14.62 -3.00 24.15
N LEU A 423 -13.53 -3.43 23.51
CA LEU A 423 -12.97 -2.72 22.37
C LEU A 423 -13.90 -2.78 21.15
N GLU A 424 -14.61 -3.87 20.95
CA GLU A 424 -15.62 -4.02 19.91
C GLU A 424 -16.80 -3.04 20.11
N GLU A 425 -17.20 -2.79 21.35
CA GLU A 425 -18.27 -1.84 21.68
C GLU A 425 -17.91 -0.38 21.37
N ILE A 426 -16.63 0.02 21.56
CA ILE A 426 -16.15 1.41 21.34
C ILE A 426 -15.46 1.61 20.00
N GLN A 427 -15.36 0.57 19.19
CA GLN A 427 -14.66 0.60 17.91
C GLN A 427 -15.09 1.74 16.98
N PRO A 428 -16.40 2.05 16.79
CA PRO A 428 -16.80 3.14 15.90
C PRO A 428 -16.25 4.50 16.35
N GLU A 429 -16.24 4.75 17.66
CA GLU A 429 -15.72 5.99 18.24
C GLU A 429 -14.20 6.07 18.17
N LEU A 430 -13.52 4.94 18.37
CA LEU A 430 -12.07 4.85 18.19
C LEU A 430 -11.67 5.10 16.75
N MET A 431 -12.39 4.56 15.77
CA MET A 431 -12.10 4.76 14.35
C MET A 431 -12.25 6.23 13.96
N GLU A 432 -13.23 6.94 14.50
CA GLU A 432 -13.41 8.38 14.28
C GLU A 432 -12.25 9.22 14.85
N LEU A 433 -11.76 8.88 16.04
CA LEU A 433 -10.61 9.55 16.65
C LEU A 433 -9.30 9.30 15.91
N LEU A 434 -9.16 8.15 15.28
CA LEU A 434 -7.93 7.70 14.62
C LEU A 434 -7.79 8.21 13.18
N GLU A 435 -8.86 8.72 12.58
CA GLU A 435 -8.85 9.38 11.27
C GLU A 435 -8.43 10.87 11.34
N ILE A 436 -8.15 11.39 12.53
CA ILE A 436 -7.78 12.79 12.75
C ILE A 436 -6.28 13.01 12.51
N ASP A 437 -6.01 14.11 11.81
CA ASP A 437 -4.73 14.61 11.31
C ASP A 437 -3.54 14.54 12.31
N LEU A 438 -2.36 14.23 11.77
CA LEU A 438 -1.07 14.06 12.47
C LEU A 438 -0.66 15.26 13.36
N GLU A 439 -1.12 16.48 13.04
CA GLU A 439 -0.87 17.69 13.86
C GLU A 439 -1.52 17.63 15.27
N ARG A 440 -2.45 16.71 15.47
CA ARG A 440 -3.16 16.50 16.74
C ARG A 440 -2.78 15.21 17.47
N ARG A 441 -1.73 14.56 17.04
CA ARG A 441 -1.32 13.23 17.54
C ARG A 441 -1.30 13.12 19.06
N GLU A 442 -0.69 14.07 19.78
CA GLU A 442 -0.62 14.04 21.24
C GLU A 442 -2.01 14.25 21.93
N LYS A 443 -2.91 14.95 21.26
CA LYS A 443 -4.29 15.12 21.77
C LYS A 443 -5.08 13.84 21.55
N VAL A 444 -4.95 13.24 20.36
CA VAL A 444 -5.60 11.97 20.00
C VAL A 444 -5.09 10.83 20.88
N GLU A 445 -3.78 10.75 21.13
CA GLU A 445 -3.20 9.73 22.02
C GLU A 445 -3.75 9.85 23.46
N ARG A 446 -3.91 11.05 23.99
CA ARG A 446 -4.52 11.27 25.31
C ARG A 446 -6.01 10.92 25.35
N GLU A 447 -6.76 11.36 24.35
CA GLU A 447 -8.20 11.11 24.26
C GLU A 447 -8.48 9.61 24.03
N LEU A 448 -7.65 8.93 23.24
CA LEU A 448 -7.65 7.48 23.09
C LEU A 448 -7.33 6.77 24.41
N GLU A 449 -6.32 7.24 25.14
CA GLU A 449 -5.95 6.70 26.45
C GLU A 449 -7.08 6.84 27.47
N GLU A 450 -7.76 7.99 27.52
CA GLU A 450 -8.90 8.21 28.40
C GLU A 450 -10.10 7.32 28.05
N ARG A 451 -10.45 7.21 26.77
CA ARG A 451 -11.54 6.35 26.29
C ARG A 451 -11.28 4.87 26.53
N LEU A 452 -10.04 4.41 26.29
CA LEU A 452 -9.63 3.05 26.60
C LEU A 452 -9.67 2.76 28.11
N LYS A 453 -9.27 3.70 28.97
CA LYS A 453 -9.37 3.56 30.41
C LYS A 453 -10.81 3.46 30.86
N GLU A 454 -11.70 4.29 30.32
CA GLU A 454 -13.12 4.32 30.63
C GLU A 454 -13.78 2.99 30.20
N ALA A 455 -13.57 2.56 28.97
CA ALA A 455 -14.14 1.33 28.41
C ALA A 455 -13.68 0.07 29.15
N LEU A 456 -12.42 0.07 29.62
CA LEU A 456 -11.85 -1.07 30.35
C LEU A 456 -12.03 -0.97 31.87
N GLY A 457 -12.70 0.08 32.38
CA GLY A 457 -13.06 0.25 33.79
C GLY A 457 -11.84 0.32 34.70
N VAL A 458 -10.77 1.04 34.27
CA VAL A 458 -9.54 1.17 35.06
C VAL A 458 -9.48 2.54 35.69
N GLU A 459 -9.70 2.60 36.99
CA GLU A 459 -9.41 3.80 37.80
C GLU A 459 -7.89 4.02 37.92
N GLU A 460 -7.49 5.31 37.91
CA GLU A 460 -6.10 5.70 38.08
C GLU A 460 -5.52 5.09 39.38
N GLU A 461 -4.61 4.19 39.24
CA GLU A 461 -3.46 4.03 40.15
C GLU A 461 -2.45 3.05 39.55
N VAL A 462 -1.39 3.55 38.95
CA VAL A 462 0.01 3.17 39.30
C VAL A 462 0.92 4.25 38.72
N ARG A 463 1.27 5.20 39.58
CA ARG A 463 2.57 5.88 39.51
C ARG A 463 3.62 4.88 40.00
N VAL A 464 4.56 4.51 39.17
CA VAL A 464 6.02 4.50 39.41
C VAL A 464 6.71 4.21 38.08
#